data_41207f91e87ddab1ad9bd8fd68a0851e
#
_entry.id   41207f91e87ddab1ad9bd8fd68a0851e
#
_cell.length_a   1.000
_cell.length_b   1.000
_cell.length_c   1.000
_cell.angle_alpha   90.00
_cell.angle_beta   90.00
_cell.angle_gamma   90.00
#
_symmetry.space_group_name_H-M   'P 1'
#
loop_
_entity.id
_entity.type
_entity.pdbx_description
1 polymer ?
#
loop_
_entity_poly.entity_id
_entity_poly.type
_entity_poly.pdbx_seq_one_letter_code
_entity_poly.pdbx_strand_id
1 'polypeptide(L)'
;MVRTHDARTSLGSNGVNPLNVPLAQNTPTLVGILGLNISNPGTLIRTQFNGTYRISVANLSSQPSSILIEIFRGSTHTGTPIYVVSQPIFPAEASILASFEGSDYNVSAPPSGQLIYSCYLTFVPVSPMEQATRVGPECFNAVTYSDD
;
A
#
# COMPACT_ATOMS: atom_id res chain seq x y z
N MET A 1 -17.31 5.57 -23.41
CA MET A 1 -17.42 4.20 -22.82
C MET A 1 -16.25 3.98 -21.89
N VAL A 2 -16.44 3.37 -20.73
CA VAL A 2 -15.32 3.04 -19.83
C VAL A 2 -14.61 1.80 -20.34
N ARG A 3 -13.30 1.88 -20.48
CA ARG A 3 -12.43 0.76 -20.92
C ARG A 3 -11.44 0.40 -19.82
N THR A 4 -11.40 -0.86 -19.43
CA THR A 4 -10.36 -1.40 -18.54
C THR A 4 -9.10 -1.68 -19.33
N HIS A 5 -7.95 -1.17 -18.88
CA HIS A 5 -6.66 -1.39 -19.52
C HIS A 5 -5.91 -2.57 -18.93
N ASP A 6 -5.73 -2.58 -17.61
CA ASP A 6 -4.98 -3.64 -16.93
C ASP A 6 -5.42 -3.77 -15.48
N ALA A 7 -5.22 -4.96 -14.93
CA ALA A 7 -5.43 -5.25 -13.51
C ALA A 7 -4.26 -6.09 -13.00
N ARG A 8 -3.67 -5.70 -11.87
CA ARG A 8 -2.49 -6.33 -11.30
C ARG A 8 -2.61 -6.54 -9.80
N THR A 9 -1.93 -7.56 -9.33
CA THR A 9 -1.79 -7.90 -7.92
C THR A 9 -0.32 -8.05 -7.57
N SER A 10 0.11 -7.35 -6.53
CA SER A 10 1.35 -7.64 -5.82
C SER A 10 1.00 -8.45 -4.58
N LEU A 11 1.25 -9.75 -4.64
CA LEU A 11 0.88 -10.68 -3.58
C LEU A 11 2.11 -11.04 -2.75
N GLY A 12 2.12 -10.62 -1.49
CA GLY A 12 3.15 -11.04 -0.54
C GLY A 12 2.84 -12.40 0.08
N SER A 13 1.60 -12.61 0.51
CA SER A 13 1.17 -13.87 1.12
C SER A 13 -0.34 -13.97 1.24
N ASN A 14 -0.88 -15.15 1.01
CA ASN A 14 -2.28 -15.50 1.28
C ASN A 14 -2.49 -16.29 2.59
N GLY A 15 -1.44 -16.73 3.23
CA GLY A 15 -1.52 -17.62 4.38
C GLY A 15 -1.56 -16.91 5.73
N VAL A 16 -2.07 -17.61 6.72
CA VAL A 16 -2.18 -17.11 8.11
C VAL A 16 -0.82 -17.08 8.84
N ASN A 17 0.21 -17.73 8.27
CA ASN A 17 1.47 -17.88 8.98
C ASN A 17 2.75 -17.86 8.14
N PRO A 18 2.85 -17.18 7.03
CA PRO A 18 3.99 -17.32 6.14
C PRO A 18 5.00 -16.19 6.21
N LEU A 19 4.67 -15.06 6.78
CA LEU A 19 5.58 -13.94 6.86
C LEU A 19 6.00 -13.68 8.30
N ASN A 20 7.27 -13.39 8.46
CA ASN A 20 7.87 -12.92 9.71
C ASN A 20 8.92 -11.87 9.32
N VAL A 21 8.44 -10.75 8.77
CA VAL A 21 9.29 -9.69 8.25
C VAL A 21 9.20 -8.47 9.15
N PRO A 22 10.26 -8.15 9.90
CA PRO A 22 10.28 -6.96 10.75
C PRO A 22 10.07 -5.67 9.94
N LEU A 23 9.34 -4.73 10.52
CA LEU A 23 9.26 -3.35 10.05
C LEU A 23 10.15 -2.48 10.94
N ALA A 24 11.13 -1.82 10.32
CA ALA A 24 11.94 -0.84 11.02
C ALA A 24 11.08 0.35 11.44
N GLN A 25 11.34 0.86 12.65
CA GLN A 25 10.63 2.02 13.18
C GLN A 25 10.90 3.27 12.33
N ASN A 26 9.87 4.07 12.07
CA ASN A 26 9.95 5.35 11.37
C ASN A 26 10.65 5.28 10.00
N THR A 27 10.65 4.10 9.38
CA THR A 27 11.33 3.86 8.11
C THR A 27 10.34 3.36 7.07
N PRO A 28 10.10 4.13 6.00
CA PRO A 28 9.24 3.67 4.90
C PRO A 28 9.79 2.39 4.28
N THR A 29 8.96 1.35 4.22
CA THR A 29 9.31 0.04 3.69
C THR A 29 8.43 -0.28 2.50
N LEU A 30 9.04 -0.56 1.35
CA LEU A 30 8.31 -1.01 0.16
C LEU A 30 7.69 -2.39 0.42
N VAL A 31 6.37 -2.47 0.28
CA VAL A 31 5.61 -3.71 0.54
C VAL A 31 4.84 -4.21 -0.68
N GLY A 32 4.66 -3.37 -1.68
CA GLY A 32 4.01 -3.75 -2.93
C GLY A 32 4.38 -2.81 -4.06
N ILE A 33 4.51 -3.36 -5.27
CA ILE A 33 4.75 -2.59 -6.48
C ILE A 33 3.97 -3.20 -7.63
N LEU A 34 3.34 -2.36 -8.46
CA LEU A 34 2.54 -2.75 -9.60
C LEU A 34 2.93 -1.95 -10.83
N GLY A 35 3.03 -2.61 -11.96
CA GLY A 35 3.14 -1.99 -13.27
C GLY A 35 1.91 -2.31 -14.10
N LEU A 36 1.07 -1.30 -14.37
CA LEU A 36 -0.17 -1.41 -15.14
C LEU A 36 0.06 -0.95 -16.57
N ASN A 37 -0.20 -1.83 -17.53
CA ASN A 37 -0.05 -1.52 -18.95
C ASN A 37 -1.23 -0.66 -19.42
N ILE A 38 -0.91 0.40 -20.15
CA ILE A 38 -1.90 1.31 -20.75
C ILE A 38 -1.60 1.42 -22.23
N SER A 39 -2.51 0.96 -23.05
CA SER A 39 -2.41 1.07 -24.50
C SER A 39 -3.56 1.89 -25.05
N ASN A 40 -3.23 2.90 -25.85
CA ASN A 40 -4.21 3.79 -26.49
C ASN A 40 -5.29 4.26 -25.50
N PRO A 41 -4.89 4.97 -24.42
CA PRO A 41 -5.85 5.45 -23.45
C PRO A 41 -6.76 6.51 -24.08
N GLY A 42 -8.00 6.54 -23.60
CA GLY A 42 -8.90 7.66 -23.89
C GLY A 42 -8.47 8.94 -23.16
N THR A 43 -9.41 9.82 -22.95
CA THR A 43 -9.12 11.17 -22.45
C THR A 43 -8.85 11.25 -20.96
N LEU A 44 -9.41 10.33 -20.18
CA LEU A 44 -9.32 10.35 -18.72
C LEU A 44 -8.86 8.99 -18.18
N ILE A 45 -7.65 8.95 -17.66
CA ILE A 45 -7.11 7.75 -17.02
C ILE A 45 -7.33 7.85 -15.52
N ARG A 46 -7.81 6.76 -14.93
CA ARG A 46 -7.97 6.60 -13.49
C ARG A 46 -7.54 5.21 -13.05
N THR A 47 -7.00 5.11 -11.86
CA THR A 47 -6.59 3.84 -11.26
C THR A 47 -7.28 3.71 -9.90
N GLN A 48 -7.93 2.58 -9.67
CA GLN A 48 -8.41 2.18 -8.35
C GLN A 48 -7.45 1.18 -7.76
N PHE A 49 -7.12 1.33 -6.49
CA PHE A 49 -6.24 0.43 -5.76
C PHE A 49 -6.84 0.06 -4.42
N ASN A 50 -6.50 -1.11 -3.96
CA ASN A 50 -6.79 -1.60 -2.61
C ASN A 50 -5.66 -2.47 -2.11
N GLY A 51 -5.61 -2.68 -0.83
CA GLY A 51 -4.63 -3.56 -0.23
C GLY A 51 -4.98 -3.96 1.19
N THR A 52 -4.28 -4.97 1.66
CA THR A 52 -4.42 -5.52 3.00
C THR A 52 -3.05 -5.95 3.50
N TYR A 53 -2.74 -5.56 4.75
CA TYR A 53 -1.50 -5.93 5.42
C TYR A 53 -1.79 -6.29 6.88
N ARG A 54 -1.41 -7.50 7.29
CA ARG A 54 -1.51 -7.90 8.69
C ARG A 54 -0.18 -7.67 9.39
N ILE A 55 -0.26 -6.95 10.50
CA ILE A 55 0.90 -6.52 11.27
C ILE A 55 0.68 -6.92 12.73
N SER A 56 1.67 -7.59 13.30
CA SER A 56 1.75 -7.89 14.72
C SER A 56 2.71 -6.92 15.40
N VAL A 57 2.35 -6.43 16.57
CA VAL A 57 3.20 -5.52 17.34
C VAL A 57 3.45 -6.08 18.73
N ALA A 58 4.71 -6.18 19.09
CA ALA A 58 5.17 -6.59 20.41
C ALA A 58 5.57 -5.37 21.26
N ASN A 59 5.46 -5.53 22.57
CA ASN A 59 5.87 -4.52 23.57
C ASN A 59 5.12 -3.17 23.43
N LEU A 60 3.84 -3.23 23.06
CA LEU A 60 3.00 -2.03 22.98
C LEU A 60 3.01 -1.24 24.28
N SER A 61 3.17 0.07 24.15
CA SER A 61 3.02 1.01 25.27
C SER A 61 1.56 1.24 25.62
N SER A 62 1.29 2.05 26.64
CA SER A 62 -0.07 2.43 27.03
C SER A 62 -0.75 3.41 26.06
N GLN A 63 -0.01 3.96 25.13
CA GLN A 63 -0.51 4.87 24.10
C GLN A 63 -0.57 4.16 22.75
N PRO A 64 -1.51 4.52 21.86
CA PRO A 64 -1.60 3.90 20.55
C PRO A 64 -0.44 4.31 19.63
N SER A 65 0.18 3.32 19.02
CA SER A 65 1.10 3.49 17.90
C SER A 65 0.33 3.54 16.58
N SER A 66 0.99 3.70 15.46
CA SER A 66 0.31 3.71 14.17
C SER A 66 1.11 3.05 13.05
N ILE A 67 0.38 2.61 12.03
CA ILE A 67 0.91 2.26 10.71
C ILE A 67 0.49 3.34 9.73
N LEU A 68 1.46 3.94 9.08
CA LEU A 68 1.26 4.85 7.95
C LEU A 68 1.34 4.04 6.66
N ILE A 69 0.34 4.17 5.81
CA ILE A 69 0.28 3.55 4.49
C ILE A 69 0.34 4.65 3.46
N GLU A 70 1.28 4.57 2.54
CA GLU A 70 1.49 5.57 1.49
C GLU A 70 1.56 4.90 0.12
N ILE A 71 0.86 5.46 -0.87
CA ILE A 71 0.93 5.04 -2.26
C ILE A 71 1.57 6.15 -3.08
N PHE A 72 2.57 5.80 -3.86
CA PHE A 72 3.27 6.70 -4.78
C PHE A 72 3.04 6.27 -6.23
N ARG A 73 3.00 7.24 -7.14
CA ARG A 73 3.29 6.97 -8.56
C ARG A 73 4.79 6.79 -8.71
N GLY A 74 5.18 5.72 -9.42
CA GLY A 74 6.57 5.35 -9.58
C GLY A 74 7.01 4.26 -8.61
N SER A 75 8.28 3.93 -8.64
CA SER A 75 8.88 2.80 -7.91
C SER A 75 9.60 3.22 -6.63
N THR A 76 9.63 4.52 -6.32
CA THR A 76 10.42 5.07 -5.21
C THR A 76 9.57 5.90 -4.27
N HIS A 77 10.00 5.96 -3.01
CA HIS A 77 9.40 6.82 -1.99
C HIS A 77 9.90 8.26 -2.14
N THR A 78 9.45 8.93 -3.19
CA THR A 78 9.88 10.30 -3.52
C THR A 78 8.69 11.16 -3.92
N GLY A 79 8.76 12.45 -3.60
CA GLY A 79 7.70 13.40 -3.91
C GLY A 79 6.51 13.28 -2.97
N THR A 80 5.34 13.65 -3.47
CA THR A 80 4.08 13.62 -2.71
C THR A 80 3.35 12.31 -2.99
N PRO A 81 2.96 11.56 -1.95
CA PRO A 81 2.12 10.38 -2.15
C PRO A 81 0.76 10.78 -2.72
N ILE A 82 0.19 9.91 -3.55
CA ILE A 82 -1.17 10.10 -4.09
C ILE A 82 -2.25 9.66 -3.10
N TYR A 83 -1.88 8.85 -2.11
CA TYR A 83 -2.77 8.35 -1.07
C TYR A 83 -1.99 8.15 0.21
N VAL A 84 -2.55 8.61 1.31
CA VAL A 84 -1.99 8.45 2.66
C VAL A 84 -3.10 8.11 3.62
N VAL A 85 -2.90 7.07 4.42
CA VAL A 85 -3.76 6.76 5.56
C VAL A 85 -2.92 6.33 6.75
N SER A 86 -3.30 6.78 7.94
CA SER A 86 -2.71 6.34 9.20
C SER A 86 -3.73 5.53 9.96
N GLN A 87 -3.35 4.31 10.35
CA GLN A 87 -4.19 3.44 11.15
C GLN A 87 -3.59 3.28 12.53
N PRO A 88 -4.33 3.62 13.61
CA PRO A 88 -3.85 3.44 14.98
C PRO A 88 -3.81 1.96 15.36
N ILE A 89 -2.88 1.62 16.22
CA ILE A 89 -2.74 0.32 16.88
C ILE A 89 -2.92 0.55 18.36
N PHE A 90 -4.06 0.13 18.90
CA PHE A 90 -4.37 0.32 20.30
C PHE A 90 -3.66 -0.71 21.18
N PRO A 91 -3.33 -0.36 22.44
CA PRO A 91 -2.56 -1.24 23.34
C PRO A 91 -3.18 -2.63 23.59
N ALA A 92 -4.48 -2.78 23.42
CA ALA A 92 -5.18 -4.06 23.57
C ALA A 92 -5.04 -4.96 22.33
N GLU A 93 -4.52 -4.45 21.23
CA GLU A 93 -4.44 -5.14 19.93
C GLU A 93 -3.01 -5.62 19.70
N ALA A 94 -2.78 -6.92 19.81
CA ALA A 94 -1.46 -7.49 19.46
C ALA A 94 -1.23 -7.61 17.93
N SER A 95 -2.29 -7.52 17.15
CA SER A 95 -2.27 -7.67 15.69
C SER A 95 -3.41 -6.90 15.06
N ILE A 96 -3.13 -6.21 13.98
CA ILE A 96 -4.14 -5.50 13.18
C ILE A 96 -4.13 -5.99 11.74
N LEU A 97 -5.29 -5.91 11.11
CA LEU A 97 -5.45 -6.06 9.67
C LEU A 97 -5.69 -4.67 9.08
N ALA A 98 -4.63 -4.06 8.58
CA ALA A 98 -4.71 -2.77 7.90
C ALA A 98 -5.22 -2.97 6.49
N SER A 99 -6.39 -2.39 6.19
CA SER A 99 -7.00 -2.42 4.85
C SER A 99 -7.23 -1.00 4.37
N PHE A 100 -7.06 -0.81 3.07
CA PHE A 100 -7.25 0.48 2.44
C PHE A 100 -7.79 0.33 1.02
N GLU A 101 -8.47 1.35 0.55
CA GLU A 101 -8.85 1.52 -0.85
C GLU A 101 -8.75 3.00 -1.23
N GLY A 102 -8.44 3.25 -2.48
CA GLY A 102 -8.28 4.60 -2.98
C GLY A 102 -8.25 4.66 -4.49
N SER A 103 -8.15 5.88 -5.00
CA SER A 103 -8.12 6.13 -6.44
C SER A 103 -7.11 7.21 -6.79
N ASP A 104 -6.47 7.02 -7.92
CA ASP A 104 -5.71 8.03 -8.61
C ASP A 104 -6.52 8.50 -9.83
N TYR A 105 -6.78 9.78 -9.92
CA TYR A 105 -7.70 10.36 -10.89
C TYR A 105 -6.98 11.32 -11.82
N ASN A 106 -7.40 11.34 -13.09
CA ASN A 106 -6.86 12.20 -14.12
C ASN A 106 -5.34 12.06 -14.29
N VAL A 107 -4.91 10.81 -14.41
CA VAL A 107 -3.49 10.47 -14.59
C VAL A 107 -3.09 10.76 -16.03
N SER A 108 -1.96 11.41 -16.21
CA SER A 108 -1.39 11.60 -17.56
C SER A 108 -0.93 10.27 -18.15
N ALA A 109 -1.19 10.07 -19.44
CA ALA A 109 -0.72 8.87 -20.14
C ALA A 109 0.82 8.79 -20.06
N PRO A 110 1.36 7.70 -19.49
CA PRO A 110 2.81 7.56 -19.37
C PRO A 110 3.45 7.31 -20.75
N PRO A 111 4.55 7.99 -21.08
CA PRO A 111 5.25 7.76 -22.35
C PRO A 111 5.72 6.32 -22.56
N SER A 112 5.99 5.62 -21.44
CA SER A 112 6.38 4.20 -21.47
C SER A 112 5.22 3.23 -21.75
N GLY A 113 3.97 3.70 -21.73
CA GLY A 113 2.79 2.84 -21.79
C GLY A 113 2.55 2.04 -20.50
N GLN A 114 3.23 2.37 -19.40
CA GLN A 114 3.08 1.69 -18.12
C GLN A 114 2.98 2.67 -16.96
N LEU A 115 1.90 2.55 -16.16
CA LEU A 115 1.77 3.22 -14.88
C LEU A 115 2.34 2.33 -13.77
N ILE A 116 3.24 2.87 -12.98
CA ILE A 116 3.83 2.18 -11.83
C ILE A 116 3.27 2.79 -10.56
N TYR A 117 2.84 1.94 -9.63
CA TYR A 117 2.43 2.33 -8.28
C TYR A 117 3.21 1.51 -7.25
N SER A 118 3.64 2.17 -6.20
CA SER A 118 4.35 1.53 -5.08
C SER A 118 3.64 1.84 -3.77
N CYS A 119 3.54 0.82 -2.93
CA CYS A 119 2.95 0.89 -1.60
C CYS A 119 4.02 0.77 -0.53
N TYR A 120 4.04 1.71 0.40
CA TYR A 120 4.96 1.75 1.52
C TYR A 120 4.21 1.68 2.85
N LEU A 121 4.77 0.93 3.79
CA LEU A 121 4.35 0.93 5.18
C LEU A 121 5.43 1.58 6.04
N THR A 122 5.01 2.42 6.97
CA THR A 122 5.89 2.98 8.02
C THR A 122 5.27 2.71 9.38
N PHE A 123 5.99 2.00 10.22
CA PHE A 123 5.61 1.82 11.61
C PHE A 123 6.07 3.03 12.43
N VAL A 124 5.10 3.70 13.06
CA VAL A 124 5.34 4.88 13.90
C VAL A 124 5.08 4.50 15.36
N PRO A 125 6.12 4.08 16.11
CA PRO A 125 6.00 3.69 17.49
C PRO A 125 5.86 4.90 18.42
N VAL A 126 5.29 4.68 19.59
CA VAL A 126 5.33 5.63 20.71
C VAL A 126 6.55 5.37 21.59
N SER A 127 6.97 4.13 21.69
CA SER A 127 8.13 3.70 22.49
C SER A 127 9.17 3.00 21.62
N PRO A 128 10.47 3.21 21.88
CA PRO A 128 11.54 2.51 21.14
C PRO A 128 11.55 0.99 21.38
N MET A 129 10.82 0.50 22.39
CA MET A 129 10.74 -0.94 22.69
C MET A 129 9.71 -1.66 21.84
N GLU A 130 8.84 -0.94 21.15
CA GLU A 130 7.80 -1.52 20.30
C GLU A 130 8.40 -2.10 19.02
N GLN A 131 7.94 -3.29 18.66
CA GLN A 131 8.42 -4.01 17.48
C GLN A 131 7.24 -4.43 16.61
N ALA A 132 7.22 -4.00 15.37
CA ALA A 132 6.24 -4.40 14.38
C ALA A 132 6.79 -5.45 13.42
N THR A 133 5.94 -6.41 13.07
CA THR A 133 6.28 -7.50 12.16
C THR A 133 5.13 -7.72 11.18
N ARG A 134 5.44 -7.79 9.90
CA ARG A 134 4.48 -8.22 8.88
C ARG A 134 4.31 -9.73 8.98
N VAL A 135 3.08 -10.18 9.21
CA VAL A 135 2.78 -11.59 9.47
C VAL A 135 1.86 -12.23 8.42
N GLY A 136 1.33 -11.43 7.50
CA GLY A 136 0.37 -11.88 6.48
C GLY A 136 -1.03 -12.18 7.06
N PRO A 137 -2.06 -12.27 6.19
CA PRO A 137 -1.97 -12.11 4.73
C PRO A 137 -1.64 -10.67 4.32
N GLU A 138 -1.09 -10.52 3.11
CA GLU A 138 -0.83 -9.20 2.54
C GLU A 138 -0.96 -9.20 1.03
N CYS A 139 -1.56 -8.14 0.48
CA CYS A 139 -1.66 -7.90 -0.95
C CYS A 139 -1.80 -6.41 -1.26
N PHE A 140 -1.44 -6.06 -2.48
CA PHE A 140 -1.69 -4.76 -3.08
C PHE A 140 -2.21 -4.96 -4.49
N ASN A 141 -3.38 -4.40 -4.81
CA ASN A 141 -4.05 -4.59 -6.09
C ASN A 141 -4.37 -3.24 -6.72
N ALA A 142 -4.36 -3.19 -8.04
CA ALA A 142 -4.85 -2.04 -8.77
C ALA A 142 -5.48 -2.43 -10.11
N VAL A 143 -6.44 -1.61 -10.53
CA VAL A 143 -7.09 -1.69 -11.84
C VAL A 143 -7.09 -0.30 -12.45
N THR A 144 -6.69 -0.18 -13.72
CA THR A 144 -6.70 1.08 -14.44
C THR A 144 -7.73 1.10 -15.57
N TYR A 145 -8.37 2.25 -15.71
CA TYR A 145 -9.43 2.52 -16.67
C TYR A 145 -9.15 3.79 -17.45
N SER A 146 -9.77 3.91 -18.62
CA SER A 146 -9.93 5.22 -19.26
C SER A 146 -11.35 5.40 -19.80
N ASP A 147 -11.75 6.64 -19.96
CA ASP A 147 -12.95 7.01 -20.70
C ASP A 147 -12.57 7.24 -22.16
N ASP A 148 -13.35 6.70 -23.08
CA ASP A 148 -13.23 6.94 -24.54
C ASP A 148 -13.93 8.24 -24.92
#